data_814b7581b74e5f97f82c20df633cbfb2
#
_entry.id   814b7581b74e5f97f82c20df633cbfb2
#
_cell.length_a   1.000
_cell.length_b   1.000
_cell.length_c   1.000
_cell.angle_alpha   90.00
_cell.angle_beta   90.00
_cell.angle_gamma   90.00
#
_symmetry.space_group_name_H-M   'P 1'
#
loop_
_entity.id
_entity.type
_entity.pdbx_description
1 polymer ?
#
loop_
_entity_poly.entity_id
_entity_poly.type
_entity_poly.pdbx_seq_one_letter_code
_entity_poly.pdbx_strand_id
1 'polypeptide(L)'
;MPHAKIRFAGQKTNSIKRLALCSGGGAEFLGQAKAMGADAYLTGDMKYHDGQRARELGLLVADGGHFGTEEIVAKGLKDKLTDLLSENGWDLSVVAFEAQEDFFF
;
A
#
# COMPACT_ATOMS: atom_id res chain seq x y z
N MET A 1 -5.03 -7.09 -2.95
CA MET A 1 -3.78 -7.58 -2.30
C MET A 1 -3.86 -9.08 -1.95
N PRO A 2 -4.02 -9.97 -2.94
CA PRO A 2 -4.31 -11.39 -2.65
C PRO A 2 -3.18 -12.15 -1.95
N HIS A 3 -1.94 -11.68 -2.07
CA HIS A 3 -0.77 -12.34 -1.46
C HIS A 3 -0.26 -11.62 -0.21
N ALA A 4 -0.94 -10.59 0.25
CA ALA A 4 -0.51 -9.83 1.41
C ALA A 4 -0.78 -10.58 2.71
N LYS A 5 0.24 -10.63 3.56
CA LYS A 5 0.12 -11.03 4.97
C LYS A 5 0.13 -9.74 5.78
N ILE A 6 -0.95 -9.45 6.47
CA ILE A 6 -1.12 -8.15 7.12
C ILE A 6 -0.80 -8.24 8.60
N ARG A 7 0.09 -7.35 9.06
CA ARG A 7 0.36 -7.13 10.48
C ARG A 7 -0.26 -5.79 10.89
N PHE A 8 -0.65 -5.68 12.13
CA PHE A 8 -1.18 -4.43 12.66
C PHE A 8 -0.32 -3.91 13.79
N ALA A 9 -0.21 -2.60 13.88
CA ALA A 9 0.49 -1.91 14.96
C ALA A 9 -0.24 -0.62 15.31
N GLY A 10 0.15 0.00 16.41
CA GLY A 10 -0.36 1.29 16.82
C GLY A 10 -1.62 1.19 17.64
N GLN A 11 -2.54 2.12 17.42
CA GLN A 11 -3.77 2.25 18.18
C GLN A 11 -4.89 1.45 17.57
N LYS A 12 -5.48 0.52 18.32
CA LYS A 12 -6.69 -0.19 17.89
C LYS A 12 -7.86 0.80 17.79
N THR A 13 -8.67 0.65 16.76
CA THR A 13 -9.88 1.44 16.58
C THR A 13 -11.01 0.59 16.04
N ASN A 14 -12.24 0.92 16.39
CA ASN A 14 -13.44 0.26 15.89
C ASN A 14 -14.04 0.97 14.67
N SER A 15 -13.51 2.14 14.31
CA SER A 15 -14.06 2.95 13.23
C SER A 15 -12.93 3.64 12.48
N ILE A 16 -12.92 3.44 11.18
CA ILE A 16 -11.98 4.10 10.27
C ILE A 16 -12.82 4.92 9.28
N LYS A 17 -12.62 6.22 9.31
CA LYS A 17 -13.28 7.16 8.39
C LYS A 17 -12.33 7.66 7.31
N ARG A 18 -11.04 7.74 7.63
CA ARG A 18 -10.00 8.19 6.69
C ARG A 18 -8.82 7.25 6.73
N LEU A 19 -8.60 6.59 5.61
CA LEU A 19 -7.48 5.69 5.41
C LEU A 19 -6.42 6.38 4.56
N ALA A 20 -5.21 6.45 5.07
CA ALA A 20 -4.05 6.83 4.28
C ALA A 20 -3.36 5.58 3.74
N LEU A 21 -2.69 5.72 2.63
CA LEU A 21 -2.12 4.60 1.90
C LEU A 21 -0.80 5.02 1.26
N CYS A 22 0.23 4.20 1.42
CA CYS A 22 1.47 4.33 0.68
C CYS A 22 2.01 2.93 0.39
N SER A 23 2.04 2.54 -0.87
CA SER A 23 2.58 1.24 -1.28
C SER A 23 4.08 1.15 -1.02
N GLY A 24 4.58 -0.08 -0.87
CA GLY A 24 5.98 -0.33 -0.56
C GLY A 24 6.32 0.03 0.88
N GLY A 25 7.39 0.76 1.10
CA GLY A 25 7.84 1.20 2.42
C GLY A 25 7.50 2.66 2.68
N GLY A 26 6.46 2.92 3.45
CA GLY A 26 5.99 4.28 3.73
C GLY A 26 6.03 4.68 5.21
N ALA A 27 6.84 4.00 6.03
CA ALA A 27 6.93 4.30 7.46
C ALA A 27 7.37 5.74 7.76
N GLU A 28 8.14 6.35 6.89
CA GLU A 28 8.59 7.74 7.04
C GLU A 28 7.46 8.76 6.99
N PHE A 29 6.30 8.39 6.44
CA PHE A 29 5.15 9.28 6.30
C PHE A 29 4.10 9.12 7.40
N LEU A 30 4.38 8.35 8.45
CA LEU A 30 3.45 8.14 9.58
C LEU A 30 2.94 9.46 10.18
N GLY A 31 3.85 10.38 10.47
CA GLY A 31 3.50 11.66 11.04
C GLY A 31 2.64 12.50 10.10
N GLN A 32 2.93 12.45 8.82
CA GLN A 32 2.17 13.17 7.79
C GLN A 32 0.76 12.60 7.64
N ALA A 33 0.62 11.27 7.65
CA ALA A 33 -0.67 10.61 7.60
C ALA A 33 -1.55 11.05 8.79
N LYS A 34 -0.98 11.07 9.99
CA LYS A 34 -1.70 11.54 11.18
C LYS A 34 -2.07 13.01 11.07
N ALA A 35 -1.16 13.85 10.61
CA ALA A 35 -1.41 15.30 10.45
C ALA A 35 -2.53 15.58 9.46
N MET A 36 -2.71 14.72 8.46
CA MET A 36 -3.80 14.83 7.48
C MET A 36 -5.12 14.23 7.98
N GLY A 37 -5.19 13.82 9.23
CA GLY A 37 -6.40 13.32 9.85
C GLY A 37 -6.71 11.85 9.57
N ALA A 38 -5.73 11.06 9.19
CA ALA A 38 -5.93 9.63 8.98
C ALA A 38 -6.22 8.92 10.31
N ASP A 39 -7.17 8.00 10.30
CA ASP A 39 -7.47 7.09 11.42
C ASP A 39 -6.65 5.81 11.30
N ALA A 40 -6.32 5.43 10.08
CA ALA A 40 -5.53 4.25 9.76
C ALA A 40 -4.59 4.53 8.59
N TYR A 41 -3.51 3.76 8.55
CA TYR A 41 -2.48 3.87 7.51
C TYR A 41 -2.07 2.49 7.03
N LEU A 42 -2.19 2.25 5.72
CA LEU A 42 -1.75 1.01 5.08
C LEU A 42 -0.44 1.26 4.35
N THR A 43 0.58 0.51 4.69
CA THR A 43 1.89 0.56 4.03
C THR A 43 2.62 -0.78 4.17
N GLY A 44 3.91 -0.82 3.93
CA GLY A 44 4.75 -1.99 4.12
C GLY A 44 6.08 -1.63 4.78
N ASP A 45 6.92 -2.64 5.00
CA ASP A 45 8.26 -2.48 5.60
C ASP A 45 8.28 -1.76 6.94
N MET A 46 7.28 -2.01 7.77
CA MET A 46 7.23 -1.44 9.12
C MET A 46 8.22 -2.17 10.04
N LYS A 47 9.07 -1.40 10.69
CA LYS A 47 10.00 -1.90 11.71
C LYS A 47 9.38 -1.76 13.11
N TYR A 48 10.02 -2.39 14.09
CA TYR A 48 9.55 -2.35 15.46
C TYR A 48 9.33 -0.91 15.97
N HIS A 49 10.29 -0.03 15.72
CA HIS A 49 10.19 1.38 16.14
C HIS A 49 9.08 2.14 15.42
N ASP A 50 8.76 1.77 14.20
CA ASP A 50 7.66 2.37 13.46
C ASP A 50 6.32 2.01 14.10
N GLY A 51 6.18 0.77 14.56
CA GLY A 51 5.00 0.33 15.31
C GLY A 51 4.84 1.08 16.63
N GLN A 52 5.94 1.29 17.33
CA GLN A 52 5.96 2.09 18.56
C GLN A 52 5.52 3.54 18.29
N ARG A 53 6.06 4.15 17.24
CA ARG A 53 5.70 5.51 16.85
C ARG A 53 4.22 5.61 16.46
N ALA A 54 3.70 4.62 15.73
CA ALA A 54 2.29 4.58 15.39
C ALA A 54 1.40 4.62 16.64
N ARG A 55 1.78 3.89 17.68
CA ARG A 55 1.07 3.91 18.96
C ARG A 55 1.14 5.28 19.62
N GLU A 56 2.30 5.92 19.62
CA GLU A 56 2.48 7.26 20.18
C GLU A 56 1.63 8.30 19.45
N LEU A 57 1.48 8.16 18.15
CA LEU A 57 0.65 9.03 17.33
C LEU A 57 -0.86 8.74 17.45
N GLY A 58 -1.25 7.63 18.08
CA GLY A 58 -2.64 7.21 18.14
C GLY A 58 -3.19 6.79 16.78
N LEU A 59 -2.36 6.17 15.95
CA LEU A 59 -2.68 5.78 14.57
C LEU A 59 -2.70 4.26 14.47
N LEU A 60 -3.74 3.69 13.87
CA LEU A 60 -3.74 2.28 13.49
C LEU A 60 -2.93 2.12 12.19
N VAL A 61 -1.96 1.22 12.20
CA VAL A 61 -1.17 0.94 11.00
C VAL A 61 -1.35 -0.52 10.61
N ALA A 62 -1.60 -0.74 9.33
CA ALA A 62 -1.62 -2.05 8.69
C ALA A 62 -0.39 -2.17 7.80
N ASP A 63 0.46 -3.14 8.09
CA ASP A 63 1.61 -3.48 7.26
C ASP A 63 1.20 -4.64 6.34
N GLY A 64 0.94 -4.33 5.09
CA GLY A 64 0.57 -5.29 4.04
C GLY A 64 1.77 -5.84 3.28
N GLY A 65 2.99 -5.51 3.72
CA GLY A 65 4.23 -5.90 3.07
C GLY A 65 4.57 -5.00 1.86
N HIS A 66 5.85 -4.88 1.58
CA HIS A 66 6.33 -4.10 0.45
C HIS A 66 5.79 -4.67 -0.87
N PHE A 67 6.05 -5.94 -1.12
CA PHE A 67 5.56 -6.63 -2.31
C PHE A 67 4.03 -6.66 -2.36
N GLY A 68 3.38 -7.03 -1.26
CA GLY A 68 1.91 -7.17 -1.21
C GLY A 68 1.17 -5.87 -1.48
N THR A 69 1.73 -4.72 -1.11
CA THR A 69 1.12 -3.41 -1.39
C THR A 69 1.48 -2.86 -2.76
N GLU A 70 2.53 -3.36 -3.40
CA GLU A 70 2.99 -2.89 -4.72
C GLU A 70 2.56 -3.79 -5.89
N GLU A 71 2.38 -5.08 -5.70
CA GLU A 71 2.12 -6.01 -6.80
C GLU A 71 0.90 -5.65 -7.66
N ILE A 72 -0.10 -5.02 -7.06
CA ILE A 72 -1.32 -4.59 -7.76
C ILE A 72 -1.07 -3.47 -8.77
N VAL A 73 0.05 -2.76 -8.63
CA VAL A 73 0.42 -1.64 -9.51
C VAL A 73 0.56 -2.11 -10.96
N ALA A 74 1.11 -3.30 -11.18
CA ALA A 74 1.29 -3.84 -12.53
C ALA A 74 -0.04 -3.95 -13.27
N LYS A 75 -1.08 -4.45 -12.62
CA LYS A 75 -2.41 -4.56 -13.20
C LYS A 75 -3.05 -3.19 -13.43
N GLY A 76 -2.95 -2.30 -12.46
CA GLY A 76 -3.47 -0.94 -12.56
C GLY A 76 -2.83 -0.17 -13.70
N LEU A 77 -1.52 -0.27 -13.87
CA LEU A 77 -0.80 0.34 -14.99
C LEU A 77 -1.19 -0.28 -16.32
N LYS A 78 -1.34 -1.62 -16.38
CA LYS A 78 -1.80 -2.31 -17.59
C LYS A 78 -3.14 -1.77 -18.04
N ASP A 79 -4.11 -1.65 -17.13
CA ASP A 79 -5.45 -1.18 -17.44
C ASP A 79 -5.41 0.27 -17.96
N LYS A 80 -4.67 1.14 -17.29
CA LYS A 80 -4.52 2.54 -17.68
C LYS A 80 -3.84 2.69 -19.04
N LEU A 81 -2.76 1.96 -19.29
CA LEU A 81 -2.04 1.99 -20.55
C LEU A 81 -2.91 1.44 -21.68
N THR A 82 -3.68 0.39 -21.44
CA THR A 82 -4.61 -0.18 -22.42
C THR A 82 -5.64 0.86 -22.85
N ASP A 83 -6.22 1.61 -21.90
CA ASP A 83 -7.17 2.67 -22.19
C ASP A 83 -6.55 3.79 -23.03
N LEU A 84 -5.33 4.23 -22.67
CA LEU A 84 -4.61 5.25 -23.41
C LEU A 84 -4.27 4.83 -24.84
N LEU A 85 -3.88 3.57 -25.04
CA LEU A 85 -3.60 3.03 -26.37
C LEU A 85 -4.87 3.02 -27.23
N SER A 86 -5.99 2.63 -26.66
CA SER A 86 -7.29 2.64 -27.33
C SER A 86 -7.71 4.05 -27.73
N GLU A 87 -7.60 5.01 -26.80
CA GLU A 87 -7.97 6.40 -27.04
C GLU A 87 -7.13 7.06 -28.13
N ASN A 88 -5.86 6.68 -28.26
CA ASN A 88 -4.95 7.23 -29.27
C ASN A 88 -4.89 6.42 -30.56
N GLY A 89 -5.63 5.31 -30.64
CA GLY A 89 -5.64 4.45 -31.80
C GLY A 89 -4.32 3.74 -32.09
N TRP A 90 -3.50 3.52 -31.07
CA TRP A 90 -2.22 2.85 -31.21
C TRP A 90 -2.39 1.34 -31.15
N ASP A 91 -1.84 0.63 -32.14
CA ASP A 91 -1.91 -0.82 -32.24
C ASP A 91 -0.77 -1.48 -31.45
N LEU A 92 -0.88 -1.45 -30.13
CA LEU A 92 0.06 -2.06 -29.21
C LEU A 92 -0.72 -2.86 -28.17
N SER A 93 -0.11 -3.92 -27.65
CA SER A 93 -0.68 -4.67 -26.54
C SER A 93 0.18 -4.48 -25.28
N VAL A 94 -0.48 -4.49 -24.13
CA VAL A 94 0.19 -4.39 -22.82
C VAL A 94 0.01 -5.69 -22.09
N VAL A 95 1.12 -6.25 -21.59
CA VAL A 95 1.12 -7.48 -20.80
C VAL A 95 1.71 -7.20 -19.44
N ALA A 96 0.98 -7.58 -18.39
CA ALA A 96 1.50 -7.55 -17.03
C ALA A 96 2.20 -8.88 -16.73
N PHE A 97 3.41 -8.82 -16.19
CA PHE A 97 4.11 -10.01 -15.71
C PHE A 97 3.49 -10.46 -14.39
N GLU A 98 2.79 -11.59 -14.40
CA GLU A 98 2.02 -12.08 -13.26
C GLU A 98 2.77 -13.14 -12.42
N ALA A 99 3.91 -13.61 -12.88
CA ALA A 99 4.67 -14.66 -12.21
C ALA A 99 5.74 -14.13 -11.25
N GLN A 100 5.65 -12.85 -10.87
CA GLN A 100 6.56 -12.30 -9.86
C GLN A 100 6.21 -12.83 -8.48
N GLU A 101 7.23 -13.01 -7.66
CA GLU A 101 7.11 -13.60 -6.32
C GLU A 101 7.72 -12.67 -5.27
N ASP A 102 7.15 -12.68 -4.07
CA ASP A 102 7.78 -12.05 -2.91
C ASP A 102 9.04 -12.85 -2.55
N PHE A 103 10.14 -12.15 -2.28
CA PHE A 103 11.38 -12.78 -1.84
C PHE A 103 11.34 -13.22 -0.38
N PHE A 104 10.38 -12.73 0.38
CA PHE A 104 10.17 -13.08 1.78
C PHE A 104 8.98 -14.03 1.93
N PHE A 105 9.13 -15.01 2.81
CA PHE A 105 8.08 -16.00 3.05
C PHE A 105 7.95 -16.34 4.53
#